data_eeac00de72bdaeeb67911a6b08473f52
#
_entry.id   eeac00de72bdaeeb67911a6b08473f52
#
_cell.length_a   1.000
_cell.length_b   1.000
_cell.length_c   1.000
_cell.angle_alpha   90.00
_cell.angle_beta   90.00
_cell.angle_gamma   90.00
#
_symmetry.space_group_name_H-M   'P 1'
#
loop_
_entity.id
_entity.type
_entity.pdbx_description
1 polymer ?
#
loop_
_entity_poly.entity_id
_entity_poly.type
_entity_poly.pdbx_seq_one_letter_code
_entity_poly.pdbx_strand_id
1 'polypeptide(L)'
;MIVDCAHYVGGVRRHEGPLGIEEAASCARERAGFVWLGLHDPDPGELDEVGRAFGLHELAIEDARESHQRPKIEDYDGSFFVVMKTARYDDEREEVEFGEINLFLGPDFLIAVRHGIGSGLATARRQFEARPDLVRIGPAAAAWSIVDRVVDDYEPVAAGLENDITEVEDQVFAEAIGHDTTTQRIYFLKREVIEFHRAVQPLIAPLESLVAGTIIELDDAIVRFYRDVADHATRVDDQLNDQRDLLEGVLQANLSLIGLRQNEVVRSISAWAAIIAVPTFIASVYGMNFDDMPELGWG
;
A
#
# COMPACT_ATOMS: atom_id res chain seq x y z
N MET A 1 19.40 8.27 11.95
CA MET A 1 19.53 9.60 12.64
C MET A 1 18.36 9.81 13.61
N ILE A 2 18.64 10.19 14.87
CA ILE A 2 17.58 10.55 15.85
C ILE A 2 16.83 11.79 15.37
N VAL A 3 15.52 11.69 15.29
CA VAL A 3 14.62 12.80 14.87
C VAL A 3 14.12 13.56 16.10
N ASP A 4 13.69 12.84 17.11
CA ASP A 4 13.21 13.39 18.39
C ASP A 4 13.27 12.33 19.49
N CYS A 5 13.51 12.76 20.72
CA CYS A 5 13.45 11.91 21.91
C CYS A 5 12.83 12.70 23.05
N ALA A 6 11.71 12.21 23.56
CA ALA A 6 10.92 12.89 24.58
C ALA A 6 10.62 11.99 25.76
N HIS A 7 10.70 12.54 26.98
CA HIS A 7 10.27 11.90 28.22
C HIS A 7 8.94 12.51 28.68
N TYR A 8 7.95 11.68 28.95
CA TYR A 8 6.61 12.07 29.39
C TYR A 8 6.36 11.61 30.83
N VAL A 9 5.95 12.55 31.68
CA VAL A 9 5.63 12.28 33.09
C VAL A 9 4.35 12.99 33.47
N GLY A 10 3.41 12.26 34.06
CA GLY A 10 2.15 12.82 34.54
C GLY A 10 1.25 13.41 33.43
N GLY A 11 1.42 12.97 32.19
CA GLY A 11 0.62 13.43 31.04
C GLY A 11 1.21 14.62 30.30
N VAL A 12 2.47 14.97 30.52
CA VAL A 12 3.15 16.10 29.85
C VAL A 12 4.59 15.76 29.49
N ARG A 13 5.09 16.35 28.40
CA ARG A 13 6.50 16.29 28.01
C ARG A 13 7.35 17.08 28.98
N ARG A 14 8.45 16.50 29.49
CA ARG A 14 9.30 17.08 30.55
C ARG A 14 10.44 17.97 30.05
N HIS A 15 10.96 17.67 28.85
CA HIS A 15 12.12 18.38 28.29
C HIS A 15 11.80 19.02 26.95
N GLU A 16 12.28 20.24 26.73
CA GLU A 16 12.30 20.88 25.43
C GLU A 16 13.58 20.44 24.71
N GLY A 17 13.44 19.74 23.59
CA GLY A 17 14.53 19.20 22.77
C GLY A 17 14.77 17.69 22.96
N PRO A 18 15.58 17.09 22.08
CA PRO A 18 15.85 15.66 22.12
C PRO A 18 16.80 15.27 23.23
N LEU A 19 16.47 14.19 23.94
CA LEU A 19 17.39 13.55 24.91
C LEU A 19 18.40 12.66 24.15
N GLY A 20 19.59 12.45 24.73
CA GLY A 20 20.51 11.41 24.26
C GLY A 20 19.99 10.00 24.54
N ILE A 21 20.47 8.99 23.81
CA ILE A 21 20.00 7.60 23.92
C ILE A 21 20.16 7.06 25.34
N GLU A 22 21.34 7.22 25.95
CA GLU A 22 21.63 6.72 27.30
C GLU A 22 20.80 7.44 28.36
N GLU A 23 20.61 8.76 28.24
CA GLU A 23 19.77 9.55 29.14
C GLU A 23 18.30 9.12 29.03
N ALA A 24 17.80 8.93 27.82
CA ALA A 24 16.46 8.43 27.53
C ALA A 24 16.23 7.05 28.15
N ALA A 25 17.16 6.12 27.94
CA ALA A 25 17.10 4.79 28.54
C ALA A 25 17.17 4.83 30.08
N SER A 26 17.91 5.80 30.68
CA SER A 26 17.90 6.01 32.14
C SER A 26 16.53 6.47 32.62
N CYS A 27 15.91 7.45 31.93
CA CYS A 27 14.57 7.93 32.27
C CYS A 27 13.51 6.80 32.16
N ALA A 28 13.61 5.92 31.16
CA ALA A 28 12.73 4.76 31.05
C ALA A 28 12.90 3.82 32.27
N ARG A 29 14.13 3.52 32.67
CA ARG A 29 14.42 2.66 33.86
C ARG A 29 13.90 3.21 35.17
N GLU A 30 13.79 4.53 35.32
CA GLU A 30 13.24 5.17 36.52
C GLU A 30 11.73 4.94 36.72
N ARG A 31 11.02 4.48 35.67
CA ARG A 31 9.57 4.20 35.67
C ARG A 31 8.71 5.37 36.19
N ALA A 32 9.20 6.58 36.06
CA ALA A 32 8.48 7.79 36.45
C ALA A 32 7.55 8.33 35.34
N GLY A 33 7.45 7.57 34.24
CA GLY A 33 6.71 7.93 33.02
C GLY A 33 7.19 7.04 31.88
N PHE A 34 7.21 7.55 30.65
CA PHE A 34 7.74 6.81 29.52
C PHE A 34 8.54 7.68 28.56
N VAL A 35 9.37 7.05 27.76
CA VAL A 35 10.17 7.68 26.71
C VAL A 35 9.60 7.35 25.32
N TRP A 36 9.54 8.34 24.44
CA TRP A 36 9.26 8.15 23.02
C TRP A 36 10.44 8.63 22.18
N LEU A 37 11.19 7.66 21.64
CA LEU A 37 12.33 7.88 20.75
C LEU A 37 11.92 7.66 19.30
N GLY A 38 12.22 8.62 18.43
CA GLY A 38 11.99 8.52 16.97
C GLY A 38 13.30 8.54 16.19
N LEU A 39 13.50 7.55 15.34
CA LEU A 39 14.64 7.46 14.41
C LEU A 39 14.13 7.47 12.96
N HIS A 40 14.94 8.02 12.06
CA HIS A 40 14.71 8.00 10.64
C HIS A 40 15.98 7.56 9.92
N ASP A 41 15.86 6.50 9.12
CA ASP A 41 16.97 5.86 8.41
C ASP A 41 18.23 5.80 9.30
N PRO A 42 18.15 5.13 10.48
CA PRO A 42 19.31 5.01 11.36
C PRO A 42 20.37 4.14 10.70
N ASP A 43 21.63 4.48 10.96
CA ASP A 43 22.72 3.55 10.59
C ASP A 43 22.74 2.33 11.53
N PRO A 44 23.40 1.23 11.12
CA PRO A 44 23.43 0.01 11.94
C PRO A 44 24.03 0.24 13.34
N GLY A 45 24.96 1.18 13.51
CA GLY A 45 25.57 1.51 14.79
C GLY A 45 24.59 2.23 15.73
N GLU A 46 23.76 3.14 15.20
CA GLU A 46 22.69 3.81 15.95
C GLU A 46 21.65 2.79 16.46
N LEU A 47 21.25 1.82 15.63
CA LEU A 47 20.31 0.77 16.05
C LEU A 47 20.92 -0.14 17.13
N ASP A 48 22.18 -0.51 16.98
CA ASP A 48 22.89 -1.32 18.01
C ASP A 48 23.03 -0.58 19.33
N GLU A 49 23.25 0.73 19.31
CA GLU A 49 23.31 1.57 20.51
C GLU A 49 21.94 1.60 21.20
N VAL A 50 20.86 1.86 20.45
CA VAL A 50 19.49 1.84 20.97
C VAL A 50 19.14 0.46 21.52
N GLY A 51 19.44 -0.62 20.79
CA GLY A 51 19.19 -2.00 21.21
C GLY A 51 19.85 -2.32 22.55
N ARG A 52 21.12 -1.92 22.75
CA ARG A 52 21.85 -2.11 24.00
C ARG A 52 21.31 -1.26 25.13
N ALA A 53 21.00 0.01 24.87
CA ALA A 53 20.53 0.96 25.89
C ALA A 53 19.15 0.58 26.46
N PHE A 54 18.24 0.12 25.60
CA PHE A 54 16.87 -0.27 25.98
C PHE A 54 16.67 -1.77 26.20
N GLY A 55 17.68 -2.60 25.93
CA GLY A 55 17.60 -4.06 26.10
C GLY A 55 16.68 -4.74 25.12
N LEU A 56 16.68 -4.27 23.86
CA LEU A 56 15.83 -4.82 22.80
C LEU A 56 16.36 -6.18 22.32
N HIS A 57 15.45 -7.05 21.88
CA HIS A 57 15.80 -8.36 21.40
C HIS A 57 16.59 -8.28 20.07
N GLU A 58 17.63 -9.11 19.92
CA GLU A 58 18.54 -9.02 18.76
C GLU A 58 17.82 -9.30 17.43
N LEU A 59 16.88 -10.24 17.39
CA LEU A 59 16.09 -10.53 16.18
C LEU A 59 15.22 -9.34 15.77
N ALA A 60 14.64 -8.60 16.72
CA ALA A 60 13.85 -7.42 16.42
C ALA A 60 14.73 -6.27 15.89
N ILE A 61 15.99 -6.15 16.36
CA ILE A 61 16.96 -5.21 15.82
C ILE A 61 17.41 -5.62 14.41
N GLU A 62 17.62 -6.92 14.16
CA GLU A 62 17.96 -7.44 12.83
C GLU A 62 16.85 -7.12 11.83
N ASP A 63 15.58 -7.42 12.17
CA ASP A 63 14.43 -7.11 11.34
C ASP A 63 14.28 -5.61 11.06
N ALA A 64 14.45 -4.76 12.07
CA ALA A 64 14.40 -3.30 11.92
C ALA A 64 15.55 -2.74 11.06
N ARG A 65 16.67 -3.46 10.94
CA ARG A 65 17.81 -3.09 10.10
C ARG A 65 17.60 -3.46 8.63
N GLU A 66 17.03 -4.64 8.38
CA GLU A 66 16.91 -5.17 7.03
C GLU A 66 15.83 -4.47 6.19
N SER A 67 14.85 -3.81 6.82
CA SER A 67 13.67 -3.22 6.19
C SER A 67 12.96 -4.16 5.17
N HIS A 68 11.82 -3.80 4.62
CA HIS A 68 11.03 -4.63 3.69
C HIS A 68 10.40 -5.88 4.34
N GLN A 69 10.23 -5.85 5.66
CA GLN A 69 9.51 -6.89 6.39
C GLN A 69 8.01 -6.87 6.05
N ARG A 70 7.34 -8.01 6.27
CA ARG A 70 5.88 -8.05 6.25
C ARG A 70 5.33 -7.42 7.53
N PRO A 71 4.19 -6.70 7.46
CA PRO A 71 3.52 -6.24 8.67
C PRO A 71 3.27 -7.39 9.65
N LYS A 72 3.67 -7.19 10.91
CA LYS A 72 3.58 -8.20 11.97
C LYS A 72 3.61 -7.57 13.35
N ILE A 73 3.15 -8.30 14.35
CA ILE A 73 3.37 -8.01 15.76
C ILE A 73 3.98 -9.25 16.42
N GLU A 74 5.11 -9.09 17.08
CA GLU A 74 5.82 -10.16 17.78
C GLU A 74 6.09 -9.75 19.24
N ASP A 75 5.95 -10.71 20.16
CA ASP A 75 6.28 -10.54 21.58
C ASP A 75 7.68 -11.09 21.85
N TYR A 76 8.52 -10.25 22.43
CA TYR A 76 9.85 -10.57 22.90
C TYR A 76 9.96 -10.30 24.42
N ASP A 77 9.54 -11.29 25.23
CA ASP A 77 9.66 -11.25 26.70
C ASP A 77 9.07 -9.99 27.36
N GLY A 78 7.91 -9.52 26.88
CA GLY A 78 7.18 -8.36 27.39
C GLY A 78 7.56 -7.03 26.74
N SER A 79 8.34 -7.06 25.67
CA SER A 79 8.42 -5.97 24.69
C SER A 79 7.86 -6.43 23.34
N PHE A 80 7.07 -5.58 22.71
CA PHE A 80 6.42 -5.89 21.45
C PHE A 80 7.13 -5.21 20.29
N PHE A 81 7.39 -5.97 19.24
CA PHE A 81 7.92 -5.47 17.99
C PHE A 81 6.82 -5.45 16.95
N VAL A 82 6.53 -4.26 16.39
CA VAL A 82 5.47 -4.04 15.42
C VAL A 82 6.09 -3.52 14.12
N VAL A 83 5.81 -4.19 13.01
CA VAL A 83 6.20 -3.76 11.68
C VAL A 83 4.96 -3.33 10.91
N MET A 84 5.01 -2.15 10.31
CA MET A 84 3.95 -1.63 9.44
C MET A 84 4.56 -1.01 8.19
N LYS A 85 3.83 -1.08 7.08
CA LYS A 85 4.15 -0.31 5.88
C LYS A 85 3.43 1.04 5.93
N THR A 86 4.13 2.10 5.55
CA THR A 86 3.49 3.37 5.21
C THR A 86 3.23 3.41 3.72
N ALA A 87 2.21 4.13 3.30
CA ALA A 87 1.88 4.30 1.89
C ALA A 87 1.59 5.77 1.58
N ARG A 88 1.96 6.20 0.38
CA ARG A 88 1.62 7.50 -0.18
C ARG A 88 1.33 7.34 -1.66
N TYR A 89 0.27 7.96 -2.15
CA TYR A 89 -0.06 7.97 -3.55
C TYR A 89 0.65 9.12 -4.29
N ASP A 90 1.30 8.80 -5.41
CA ASP A 90 1.84 9.77 -6.36
C ASP A 90 0.90 9.83 -7.57
N ASP A 91 0.04 10.83 -7.61
CA ASP A 91 -0.98 11.04 -8.64
C ASP A 91 -0.40 11.28 -10.04
N GLU A 92 0.81 11.87 -10.13
CA GLU A 92 1.46 12.11 -11.43
C GLU A 92 2.00 10.82 -12.06
N ARG A 93 2.41 9.86 -11.24
CA ARG A 93 2.98 8.58 -11.67
C ARG A 93 2.00 7.43 -11.62
N GLU A 94 0.85 7.64 -10.98
CA GLU A 94 -0.14 6.60 -10.65
C GLU A 94 0.49 5.44 -9.84
N GLU A 95 1.44 5.76 -8.95
CA GLU A 95 2.21 4.79 -8.17
C GLU A 95 1.95 4.95 -6.68
N VAL A 96 1.99 3.82 -5.96
CA VAL A 96 1.98 3.81 -4.50
C VAL A 96 3.41 3.71 -4.00
N GLU A 97 3.89 4.74 -3.32
CA GLU A 97 5.19 4.74 -2.67
C GLU A 97 5.06 4.17 -1.26
N PHE A 98 5.95 3.22 -0.93
CA PHE A 98 5.96 2.55 0.37
C PHE A 98 7.17 2.95 1.20
N GLY A 99 6.94 3.07 2.51
CA GLY A 99 7.98 3.09 3.53
C GLY A 99 7.69 2.02 4.57
N GLU A 100 8.46 2.04 5.66
CA GLU A 100 8.31 1.10 6.77
C GLU A 100 8.46 1.81 8.12
N ILE A 101 7.65 1.41 9.08
CA ILE A 101 7.76 1.82 10.47
C ILE A 101 7.89 0.57 11.32
N ASN A 102 8.94 0.54 12.13
CA ASN A 102 9.17 -0.47 13.15
C ASN A 102 8.99 0.16 14.52
N LEU A 103 8.09 -0.39 15.34
CA LEU A 103 7.84 0.07 16.69
C LEU A 103 8.35 -0.97 17.69
N PHE A 104 9.16 -0.53 18.64
CA PHE A 104 9.49 -1.30 19.83
C PHE A 104 8.72 -0.71 20.99
N LEU A 105 7.76 -1.46 21.50
CA LEU A 105 6.87 -1.07 22.58
C LEU A 105 7.21 -1.84 23.84
N GLY A 106 7.74 -1.15 24.82
CA GLY A 106 7.97 -1.68 26.17
C GLY A 106 7.05 -1.03 27.20
N PRO A 107 7.13 -1.45 28.47
CA PRO A 107 6.29 -0.90 29.53
C PRO A 107 6.55 0.60 29.78
N ASP A 108 7.76 1.07 29.56
CA ASP A 108 8.21 2.42 29.89
C ASP A 108 8.84 3.16 28.69
N PHE A 109 8.71 2.59 27.47
CA PHE A 109 9.23 3.22 26.26
C PHE A 109 8.43 2.87 25.00
N LEU A 110 8.49 3.77 24.02
CA LEU A 110 8.16 3.55 22.63
C LEU A 110 9.33 4.02 21.77
N ILE A 111 9.87 3.15 20.94
CA ILE A 111 10.90 3.49 19.96
C ILE A 111 10.28 3.27 18.57
N ALA A 112 10.29 4.33 17.74
CA ALA A 112 9.79 4.29 16.39
C ALA A 112 10.95 4.47 15.41
N VAL A 113 11.24 3.45 14.62
CA VAL A 113 12.23 3.47 13.55
C VAL A 113 11.50 3.55 12.22
N ARG A 114 11.82 4.56 11.42
CA ARG A 114 11.19 4.81 10.14
C ARG A 114 12.20 4.66 9.01
N HIS A 115 11.82 3.94 7.95
CA HIS A 115 12.59 3.78 6.73
C HIS A 115 11.83 4.31 5.51
N GLY A 116 12.52 5.08 4.68
CA GLY A 116 11.96 5.63 3.45
C GLY A 116 10.88 6.69 3.68
N ILE A 117 9.85 6.67 2.82
CA ILE A 117 8.75 7.63 2.87
C ILE A 117 7.85 7.28 4.03
N GLY A 118 7.75 8.19 4.98
CA GLY A 118 6.98 7.97 6.20
C GLY A 118 5.72 8.82 6.29
N SER A 119 4.74 8.31 7.01
CA SER A 119 3.62 9.08 7.53
C SER A 119 4.11 10.26 8.38
N GLY A 120 3.29 11.31 8.48
CA GLY A 120 3.62 12.52 9.21
C GLY A 120 3.67 12.34 10.73
N LEU A 121 4.61 11.54 11.25
CA LEU A 121 4.72 11.20 12.68
C LEU A 121 4.85 12.42 13.61
N ALA A 122 5.44 13.50 13.12
CA ALA A 122 5.47 14.76 13.87
C ALA A 122 4.06 15.32 14.14
N THR A 123 3.11 15.07 13.23
CA THR A 123 1.70 15.45 13.41
C THR A 123 1.02 14.52 14.40
N ALA A 124 1.21 13.20 14.28
CA ALA A 124 0.71 12.22 15.24
C ALA A 124 1.18 12.54 16.67
N ARG A 125 2.47 12.84 16.84
CA ARG A 125 3.02 13.23 18.14
C ARG A 125 2.38 14.49 18.68
N ARG A 126 2.24 15.56 17.90
CA ARG A 126 1.56 16.80 18.34
C ARG A 126 0.12 16.57 18.77
N GLN A 127 -0.63 15.76 18.01
CA GLN A 127 -2.02 15.39 18.34
C GLN A 127 -2.09 14.58 19.65
N PHE A 128 -1.18 13.63 19.83
CA PHE A 128 -1.02 12.87 21.07
C PHE A 128 -0.70 13.78 22.26
N GLU A 129 0.30 14.66 22.14
CA GLU A 129 0.71 15.60 23.19
C GLU A 129 -0.39 16.61 23.58
N ALA A 130 -1.29 16.93 22.64
CA ALA A 130 -2.45 17.78 22.91
C ALA A 130 -3.55 17.09 23.76
N ARG A 131 -3.39 15.77 24.04
CA ARG A 131 -4.33 14.95 24.81
C ARG A 131 -3.68 14.35 26.06
N PRO A 132 -3.58 15.11 27.17
CA PRO A 132 -2.96 14.63 28.42
C PRO A 132 -3.60 13.36 29.01
N ASP A 133 -4.85 13.08 28.69
CA ASP A 133 -5.55 11.85 29.02
C ASP A 133 -4.89 10.64 28.37
N LEU A 134 -4.57 10.70 27.08
CA LEU A 134 -3.86 9.65 26.34
C LEU A 134 -2.39 9.55 26.78
N VAL A 135 -1.72 10.70 26.98
CA VAL A 135 -0.31 10.69 27.42
C VAL A 135 -0.16 9.98 28.77
N ARG A 136 -1.15 10.03 29.67
CA ARG A 136 -1.15 9.30 30.94
C ARG A 136 -1.31 7.79 30.81
N ILE A 137 -1.93 7.31 29.72
CA ILE A 137 -2.01 5.86 29.45
C ILE A 137 -0.60 5.29 29.17
N GLY A 138 0.26 6.08 28.53
CA GLY A 138 1.66 5.70 28.33
C GLY A 138 2.00 5.19 26.93
N PRO A 139 3.00 4.28 26.82
CA PRO A 139 3.56 3.87 25.54
C PRO A 139 2.54 3.27 24.56
N ALA A 140 1.56 2.51 25.08
CA ALA A 140 0.52 1.91 24.24
C ALA A 140 -0.36 2.96 23.52
N ALA A 141 -0.66 4.08 24.18
CA ALA A 141 -1.39 5.18 23.55
C ALA A 141 -0.53 5.98 22.57
N ALA A 142 0.77 6.10 22.84
CA ALA A 142 1.71 6.69 21.90
C ALA A 142 1.87 5.81 20.64
N ALA A 143 1.95 4.48 20.81
CA ALA A 143 1.97 3.52 19.70
C ALA A 143 0.68 3.61 18.88
N TRP A 144 -0.49 3.63 19.56
CA TRP A 144 -1.77 3.85 18.88
C TRP A 144 -1.74 5.08 17.98
N SER A 145 -1.23 6.22 18.44
CA SER A 145 -1.21 7.46 17.67
C SER A 145 -0.39 7.35 16.36
N ILE A 146 0.61 6.46 16.34
CA ILE A 146 1.37 6.15 15.11
C ILE A 146 0.58 5.22 14.21
N VAL A 147 0.01 4.14 14.78
CA VAL A 147 -0.77 3.14 14.03
C VAL A 147 -1.98 3.79 13.36
N ASP A 148 -2.73 4.60 14.12
CA ASP A 148 -3.86 5.41 13.67
C ASP A 148 -3.46 6.28 12.47
N ARG A 149 -2.39 7.05 12.61
CA ARG A 149 -1.88 7.91 11.54
C ARG A 149 -1.48 7.14 10.28
N VAL A 150 -0.87 5.98 10.42
CA VAL A 150 -0.47 5.14 9.28
C VAL A 150 -1.69 4.59 8.56
N VAL A 151 -2.69 4.12 9.30
CA VAL A 151 -3.93 3.59 8.73
C VAL A 151 -4.79 4.69 8.10
N ASP A 152 -4.84 5.88 8.70
CA ASP A 152 -5.50 7.06 8.12
C ASP A 152 -4.86 7.48 6.77
N ASP A 153 -3.53 7.34 6.65
CA ASP A 153 -2.82 7.64 5.39
C ASP A 153 -3.11 6.62 4.28
N TYR A 154 -3.73 5.46 4.57
CA TYR A 154 -4.13 4.48 3.55
C TYR A 154 -5.39 4.90 2.78
N GLU A 155 -6.35 5.60 3.41
CA GLU A 155 -7.60 6.01 2.77
C GLU A 155 -7.37 6.90 1.53
N PRO A 156 -6.54 7.96 1.56
CA PRO A 156 -6.25 8.75 0.37
C PRO A 156 -5.51 7.97 -0.72
N VAL A 157 -4.72 6.94 -0.37
CA VAL A 157 -4.07 6.06 -1.34
C VAL A 157 -5.10 5.19 -2.05
N ALA A 158 -6.01 4.56 -1.31
CA ALA A 158 -7.09 3.77 -1.87
C ALA A 158 -8.01 4.62 -2.78
N ALA A 159 -8.31 5.86 -2.38
CA ALA A 159 -9.10 6.80 -3.18
C ALA A 159 -8.39 7.23 -4.47
N GLY A 160 -7.06 7.45 -4.44
CA GLY A 160 -6.27 7.75 -5.63
C GLY A 160 -6.31 6.61 -6.65
N LEU A 161 -6.09 5.38 -6.20
CA LEU A 161 -6.20 4.19 -7.04
C LEU A 161 -7.62 4.03 -7.64
N GLU A 162 -8.68 4.31 -6.86
CA GLU A 162 -10.07 4.24 -7.34
C GLU A 162 -10.34 5.23 -8.47
N ASN A 163 -9.80 6.44 -8.39
CA ASN A 163 -9.91 7.44 -9.44
C ASN A 163 -9.27 6.95 -10.74
N ASP A 164 -8.05 6.42 -10.69
CA ASP A 164 -7.36 5.92 -11.88
C ASP A 164 -8.01 4.66 -12.47
N ILE A 165 -8.57 3.80 -11.63
CA ILE A 165 -9.36 2.65 -12.07
C ILE A 165 -10.60 3.11 -12.83
N THR A 166 -11.30 4.14 -12.33
CA THR A 166 -12.46 4.72 -13.00
C THR A 166 -12.06 5.34 -14.34
N GLU A 167 -10.95 6.06 -14.39
CA GLU A 167 -10.45 6.64 -15.64
C GLU A 167 -10.10 5.58 -16.70
N VAL A 168 -9.44 4.50 -16.29
CA VAL A 168 -9.07 3.44 -17.22
C VAL A 168 -10.28 2.64 -17.67
N GLU A 169 -11.30 2.47 -16.82
CA GLU A 169 -12.59 1.91 -17.20
C GLU A 169 -13.26 2.75 -18.30
N ASP A 170 -13.34 4.07 -18.10
CA ASP A 170 -13.88 4.99 -19.11
C ASP A 170 -13.10 4.92 -20.42
N GLN A 171 -11.76 4.81 -20.36
CA GLN A 171 -10.92 4.66 -21.55
C GLN A 171 -11.19 3.37 -22.33
N VAL A 172 -11.45 2.27 -21.64
CA VAL A 172 -11.81 0.98 -22.29
C VAL A 172 -13.10 1.10 -23.09
N PHE A 173 -14.10 1.83 -22.60
CA PHE A 173 -15.39 1.98 -23.27
C PHE A 173 -15.44 3.17 -24.24
N ALA A 174 -14.49 4.12 -24.18
CA ALA A 174 -14.34 5.17 -25.16
C ALA A 174 -13.78 4.61 -26.48
N GLU A 175 -14.46 4.84 -27.61
CA GLU A 175 -14.10 4.26 -28.92
C GLU A 175 -12.74 4.71 -29.52
N ALA A 176 -11.99 5.60 -28.86
CA ALA A 176 -11.02 6.48 -29.53
C ALA A 176 -9.52 6.27 -29.24
N ILE A 177 -9.09 5.39 -28.32
CA ILE A 177 -7.69 5.38 -27.87
C ILE A 177 -7.00 4.02 -28.08
N GLY A 178 -5.68 4.08 -28.39
CA GLY A 178 -4.84 2.94 -28.71
C GLY A 178 -4.79 1.86 -27.61
N HIS A 179 -5.25 0.66 -27.94
CA HIS A 179 -5.51 -0.44 -27.00
C HIS A 179 -4.29 -0.95 -26.24
N ASP A 180 -3.08 -0.82 -26.79
CA ASP A 180 -1.86 -1.34 -26.14
C ASP A 180 -1.54 -0.57 -24.85
N THR A 181 -1.71 0.75 -24.87
CA THR A 181 -1.44 1.61 -23.71
C THR A 181 -2.47 1.40 -22.61
N THR A 182 -3.77 1.25 -22.96
CA THR A 182 -4.83 0.98 -21.99
C THR A 182 -4.66 -0.37 -21.30
N THR A 183 -4.31 -1.41 -22.06
CA THR A 183 -4.04 -2.74 -21.49
C THR A 183 -2.84 -2.69 -20.52
N GLN A 184 -1.78 -1.97 -20.86
CA GLN A 184 -0.61 -1.79 -19.99
C GLN A 184 -0.97 -1.04 -18.71
N ARG A 185 -1.78 0.05 -18.80
CA ARG A 185 -2.24 0.82 -17.63
C ARG A 185 -3.09 -0.05 -16.68
N ILE A 186 -4.00 -0.90 -17.21
CA ILE A 186 -4.76 -1.85 -16.39
C ILE A 186 -3.85 -2.80 -15.61
N TYR A 187 -2.82 -3.37 -16.25
CA TYR A 187 -1.86 -4.25 -15.57
C TYR A 187 -1.04 -3.52 -14.52
N PHE A 188 -0.65 -2.29 -14.81
CA PHE A 188 0.07 -1.44 -13.88
C PHE A 188 -0.76 -1.17 -12.62
N LEU A 189 -1.97 -0.64 -12.77
CA LEU A 189 -2.88 -0.37 -11.64
C LEU A 189 -3.20 -1.65 -10.85
N LYS A 190 -3.41 -2.78 -11.53
CA LYS A 190 -3.61 -4.07 -10.86
C LYS A 190 -2.43 -4.46 -9.99
N ARG A 191 -1.21 -4.18 -10.42
CA ARG A 191 0.00 -4.42 -9.63
C ARG A 191 0.05 -3.52 -8.41
N GLU A 192 -0.23 -2.22 -8.56
CA GLU A 192 -0.26 -1.26 -7.46
C GLU A 192 -1.30 -1.65 -6.39
N VAL A 193 -2.51 -2.01 -6.79
CA VAL A 193 -3.55 -2.52 -5.86
C VAL A 193 -3.08 -3.77 -5.12
N ILE A 194 -2.44 -4.72 -5.79
CA ILE A 194 -1.94 -5.95 -5.15
C ILE A 194 -0.80 -5.64 -4.18
N GLU A 195 0.11 -4.75 -4.51
CA GLU A 195 1.22 -4.35 -3.63
C GLU A 195 0.69 -3.61 -2.40
N PHE A 196 -0.30 -2.73 -2.57
CA PHE A 196 -0.92 -2.03 -1.46
C PHE A 196 -1.74 -2.98 -0.57
N HIS A 197 -2.50 -3.90 -1.14
CA HIS A 197 -3.19 -4.95 -0.37
C HIS A 197 -2.22 -5.78 0.49
N ARG A 198 -1.01 -6.09 -0.02
CA ARG A 198 0.04 -6.79 0.74
C ARG A 198 0.62 -5.95 1.89
N ALA A 199 0.48 -4.63 1.85
CA ALA A 199 0.88 -3.75 2.93
C ALA A 199 -0.21 -3.62 4.02
N VAL A 200 -1.49 -3.69 3.64
CA VAL A 200 -2.64 -3.48 4.54
C VAL A 200 -3.11 -4.79 5.19
N GLN A 201 -3.41 -5.81 4.39
CA GLN A 201 -4.06 -7.04 4.84
C GLN A 201 -3.35 -7.74 6.03
N PRO A 202 -2.00 -7.83 6.08
CA PRO A 202 -1.34 -8.50 7.21
C PRO A 202 -1.44 -7.77 8.55
N LEU A 203 -1.89 -6.49 8.56
CA LEU A 203 -2.09 -5.72 9.80
C LEU A 203 -3.40 -6.09 10.52
N ILE A 204 -4.41 -6.59 9.81
CA ILE A 204 -5.77 -6.80 10.34
C ILE A 204 -5.75 -7.77 11.51
N ALA A 205 -5.25 -8.98 11.32
CA ALA A 205 -5.23 -10.02 12.35
C ALA A 205 -4.42 -9.61 13.61
N PRO A 206 -3.23 -8.97 13.50
CA PRO A 206 -2.54 -8.38 14.64
C PRO A 206 -3.36 -7.31 15.38
N LEU A 207 -4.02 -6.39 14.67
CA LEU A 207 -4.86 -5.35 15.29
C LEU A 207 -6.07 -5.95 16.01
N GLU A 208 -6.76 -6.92 15.41
CA GLU A 208 -7.84 -7.67 16.07
C GLU A 208 -7.35 -8.40 17.32
N SER A 209 -6.15 -8.98 17.27
CA SER A 209 -5.53 -9.67 18.41
C SER A 209 -5.18 -8.71 19.54
N LEU A 210 -4.76 -7.47 19.23
CA LEU A 210 -4.58 -6.40 20.22
C LEU A 210 -5.90 -6.02 20.88
N VAL A 211 -6.96 -5.84 20.09
CA VAL A 211 -8.31 -5.51 20.59
C VAL A 211 -8.88 -6.61 21.46
N ALA A 212 -8.60 -7.88 21.11
CA ALA A 212 -9.03 -9.05 21.87
C ALA A 212 -8.20 -9.32 23.15
N GLY A 213 -7.08 -8.59 23.33
CA GLY A 213 -6.16 -8.78 24.47
C GLY A 213 -5.40 -10.11 24.44
N THR A 214 -5.26 -10.73 23.27
CA THR A 214 -4.60 -12.05 23.14
C THR A 214 -3.08 -11.95 23.04
N ILE A 215 -2.55 -10.80 22.62
CA ILE A 215 -1.10 -10.55 22.51
C ILE A 215 -0.62 -9.72 23.70
N ILE A 216 -1.32 -8.65 24.03
CA ILE A 216 -1.01 -7.73 25.14
C ILE A 216 -2.32 -7.32 25.80
N GLU A 217 -2.31 -7.29 27.14
CA GLU A 217 -3.43 -6.72 27.88
C GLU A 217 -3.33 -5.19 27.88
N LEU A 218 -4.17 -4.55 27.08
CA LEU A 218 -4.26 -3.11 26.98
C LEU A 218 -5.24 -2.53 28.01
N ASP A 219 -5.02 -1.31 28.44
CA ASP A 219 -6.01 -0.55 29.21
C ASP A 219 -7.30 -0.39 28.42
N ASP A 220 -8.46 -0.62 29.07
CA ASP A 220 -9.79 -0.50 28.46
C ASP A 220 -10.03 0.86 27.78
N ALA A 221 -9.36 1.92 28.29
CA ALA A 221 -9.44 3.25 27.72
C ALA A 221 -8.86 3.33 26.31
N ILE A 222 -7.79 2.52 25.99
CA ILE A 222 -7.14 2.55 24.69
C ILE A 222 -7.67 1.47 23.73
N VAL A 223 -8.24 0.37 24.23
CA VAL A 223 -8.79 -0.73 23.41
C VAL A 223 -9.78 -0.23 22.36
N ARG A 224 -10.67 0.70 22.74
CA ARG A 224 -11.66 1.28 21.80
C ARG A 224 -11.00 2.03 20.65
N PHE A 225 -9.87 2.66 20.88
CA PHE A 225 -9.13 3.38 19.84
C PHE A 225 -8.44 2.41 18.87
N TYR A 226 -7.85 1.33 19.38
CA TYR A 226 -7.32 0.27 18.52
C TYR A 226 -8.40 -0.46 17.73
N ARG A 227 -9.62 -0.59 18.28
CA ARG A 227 -10.76 -1.15 17.54
C ARG A 227 -11.15 -0.27 16.36
N ASP A 228 -11.20 1.04 16.54
CA ASP A 228 -11.47 2.00 15.47
C ASP A 228 -10.43 1.88 14.34
N VAL A 229 -9.16 1.80 14.68
CA VAL A 229 -8.07 1.58 13.72
C VAL A 229 -8.20 0.24 12.99
N ALA A 230 -8.58 -0.83 13.68
CA ALA A 230 -8.81 -2.14 13.08
C ALA A 230 -9.99 -2.10 12.08
N ASP A 231 -11.07 -1.40 12.44
CA ASP A 231 -12.23 -1.19 11.56
C ASP A 231 -11.85 -0.36 10.31
N HIS A 232 -10.99 0.65 10.46
CA HIS A 232 -10.47 1.43 9.33
C HIS A 232 -9.58 0.60 8.41
N ALA A 233 -8.64 -0.18 8.96
CA ALA A 233 -7.77 -1.06 8.18
C ALA A 233 -8.59 -2.11 7.41
N THR A 234 -9.61 -2.69 8.03
CA THR A 234 -10.53 -3.64 7.39
C THR A 234 -11.29 -3.00 6.24
N ARG A 235 -11.79 -1.77 6.42
CA ARG A 235 -12.49 -1.03 5.36
C ARG A 235 -11.60 -0.76 4.15
N VAL A 236 -10.35 -0.40 4.37
CA VAL A 236 -9.37 -0.21 3.28
C VAL A 236 -9.10 -1.53 2.56
N ASP A 237 -8.95 -2.64 3.29
CA ASP A 237 -8.74 -3.97 2.71
C ASP A 237 -9.92 -4.41 1.84
N ASP A 238 -11.16 -4.21 2.31
CA ASP A 238 -12.38 -4.49 1.55
C ASP A 238 -12.40 -3.66 0.26
N GLN A 239 -12.09 -2.35 0.33
CA GLN A 239 -12.02 -1.48 -0.84
C GLN A 239 -10.97 -1.95 -1.86
N LEU A 240 -9.79 -2.37 -1.40
CA LEU A 240 -8.74 -2.91 -2.29
C LEU A 240 -9.16 -4.24 -2.95
N ASN A 241 -9.91 -5.08 -2.26
CA ASN A 241 -10.48 -6.29 -2.84
C ASN A 241 -11.49 -5.95 -3.94
N ASP A 242 -12.39 -4.99 -3.71
CA ASP A 242 -13.38 -4.53 -4.70
C ASP A 242 -12.68 -3.91 -5.92
N GLN A 243 -11.64 -3.10 -5.73
CA GLN A 243 -10.82 -2.50 -6.80
C GLN A 243 -10.12 -3.57 -7.65
N ARG A 244 -9.56 -4.60 -7.01
CA ARG A 244 -8.94 -5.73 -7.71
C ARG A 244 -9.93 -6.48 -8.59
N ASP A 245 -11.12 -6.74 -8.07
CA ASP A 245 -12.17 -7.45 -8.79
C ASP A 245 -12.74 -6.61 -9.95
N LEU A 246 -12.87 -5.28 -9.75
CA LEU A 246 -13.23 -4.35 -10.82
C LEU A 246 -12.19 -4.34 -11.94
N LEU A 247 -10.90 -4.23 -11.62
CA LEU A 247 -9.81 -4.29 -12.61
C LEU A 247 -9.78 -5.60 -13.41
N GLU A 248 -10.14 -6.73 -12.79
CA GLU A 248 -10.29 -8.00 -13.49
C GLU A 248 -11.43 -7.93 -14.52
N GLY A 249 -12.57 -7.34 -14.15
CA GLY A 249 -13.70 -7.10 -15.04
C GLY A 249 -13.34 -6.17 -16.21
N VAL A 250 -12.68 -5.06 -15.93
CA VAL A 250 -12.21 -4.08 -16.92
C VAL A 250 -11.23 -4.71 -17.91
N LEU A 251 -10.29 -5.54 -17.42
CA LEU A 251 -9.36 -6.27 -18.27
C LEU A 251 -10.09 -7.22 -19.22
N GLN A 252 -11.06 -7.99 -18.73
CA GLN A 252 -11.84 -8.91 -19.55
C GLN A 252 -12.69 -8.19 -20.60
N ALA A 253 -13.30 -7.06 -20.24
CA ALA A 253 -14.02 -6.20 -21.17
C ALA A 253 -13.09 -5.68 -22.28
N ASN A 254 -11.91 -5.16 -21.92
CA ASN A 254 -10.92 -4.68 -22.87
C ASN A 254 -10.49 -5.75 -23.88
N LEU A 255 -10.15 -6.96 -23.41
CA LEU A 255 -9.76 -8.06 -24.27
C LEU A 255 -10.91 -8.50 -25.21
N SER A 256 -12.15 -8.50 -24.74
CA SER A 256 -13.32 -8.80 -25.52
C SER A 256 -13.55 -7.77 -26.63
N LEU A 257 -13.42 -6.48 -26.33
CA LEU A 257 -13.54 -5.40 -27.31
C LEU A 257 -12.44 -5.47 -28.39
N ILE A 258 -11.20 -5.78 -28.00
CA ILE A 258 -10.09 -6.03 -28.93
C ILE A 258 -10.45 -7.19 -29.88
N GLY A 259 -10.97 -8.29 -29.35
CA GLY A 259 -11.40 -9.45 -30.12
C GLY A 259 -12.52 -9.14 -31.12
N LEU A 260 -13.53 -8.37 -30.72
CA LEU A 260 -14.61 -7.93 -31.61
C LEU A 260 -14.07 -7.09 -32.78
N ARG A 261 -13.18 -6.14 -32.53
CA ARG A 261 -12.56 -5.31 -33.56
C ARG A 261 -11.69 -6.12 -34.52
N GLN A 262 -10.92 -7.09 -34.02
CA GLN A 262 -10.15 -7.99 -34.86
C GLN A 262 -11.07 -8.77 -35.82
N ASN A 263 -12.23 -9.25 -35.35
CA ASN A 263 -13.22 -9.93 -36.19
C ASN A 263 -13.78 -8.99 -37.25
N GLU A 264 -14.03 -7.72 -36.99
CA GLU A 264 -14.48 -6.75 -37.97
C GLU A 264 -13.42 -6.50 -39.06
N VAL A 265 -12.14 -6.37 -38.67
CA VAL A 265 -11.02 -6.22 -39.60
C VAL A 265 -10.89 -7.46 -40.47
N VAL A 266 -10.94 -8.67 -39.90
CA VAL A 266 -10.90 -9.94 -40.68
C VAL A 266 -12.08 -10.04 -41.66
N ARG A 267 -13.30 -9.65 -41.24
CA ARG A 267 -14.47 -9.61 -42.11
C ARG A 267 -14.28 -8.64 -43.27
N SER A 268 -13.72 -7.44 -43.00
CA SER A 268 -13.44 -6.45 -44.04
C SER A 268 -12.41 -6.95 -45.04
N ILE A 269 -11.28 -7.53 -44.55
CA ILE A 269 -10.26 -8.14 -45.43
C ILE A 269 -10.84 -9.26 -46.29
N SER A 270 -11.64 -10.12 -45.68
CA SER A 270 -12.29 -11.24 -46.44
C SER A 270 -13.24 -10.74 -47.51
N ALA A 271 -14.01 -9.66 -47.23
CA ALA A 271 -14.87 -9.01 -48.19
C ALA A 271 -14.08 -8.45 -49.41
N TRP A 272 -12.97 -7.72 -49.10
CA TRP A 272 -12.08 -7.18 -50.15
C TRP A 272 -11.41 -8.29 -50.95
N ALA A 273 -10.97 -9.38 -50.30
CA ALA A 273 -10.42 -10.54 -51.00
C ALA A 273 -11.43 -11.18 -51.98
N ALA A 274 -12.68 -11.32 -51.54
CA ALA A 274 -13.76 -11.84 -52.42
C ALA A 274 -14.04 -10.91 -53.60
N ILE A 275 -14.08 -9.58 -53.38
CA ILE A 275 -14.29 -8.57 -54.44
C ILE A 275 -13.20 -8.65 -55.52
N ILE A 276 -11.96 -8.92 -55.12
CA ILE A 276 -10.82 -9.03 -56.05
C ILE A 276 -10.78 -10.41 -56.73
N ALA A 277 -11.09 -11.49 -55.99
CA ALA A 277 -11.00 -12.85 -56.46
C ALA A 277 -11.97 -13.16 -57.59
N VAL A 278 -13.23 -12.66 -57.51
CA VAL A 278 -14.29 -12.94 -58.52
C VAL A 278 -13.92 -12.36 -59.89
N PRO A 279 -13.58 -11.08 -60.06
CA PRO A 279 -13.14 -10.56 -61.36
C PRO A 279 -11.87 -11.23 -61.87
N THR A 280 -10.91 -11.54 -60.98
CA THR A 280 -9.66 -12.23 -61.35
C THR A 280 -9.95 -13.65 -61.88
N PHE A 281 -10.85 -14.38 -61.24
CA PHE A 281 -11.30 -15.69 -61.70
C PHE A 281 -11.93 -15.61 -63.07
N ILE A 282 -12.86 -14.65 -63.27
CA ILE A 282 -13.51 -14.41 -64.56
C ILE A 282 -12.45 -14.09 -65.65
N ALA A 283 -11.55 -13.14 -65.35
CA ALA A 283 -10.49 -12.78 -66.27
C ALA A 283 -9.54 -13.95 -66.57
N SER A 284 -9.25 -14.81 -65.59
CA SER A 284 -8.45 -16.02 -65.77
C SER A 284 -9.14 -17.04 -66.71
N VAL A 285 -10.46 -17.25 -66.56
CA VAL A 285 -11.26 -18.12 -67.45
C VAL A 285 -11.24 -17.58 -68.87
N TYR A 286 -11.49 -16.30 -69.06
CA TYR A 286 -11.45 -15.64 -70.37
C TYR A 286 -10.05 -15.52 -70.97
N GLY A 287 -8.98 -15.61 -70.13
CA GLY A 287 -7.59 -15.63 -70.57
C GLY A 287 -7.11 -17.04 -71.02
N MET A 288 -7.89 -18.06 -70.81
CA MET A 288 -7.56 -19.43 -71.30
C MET A 288 -7.81 -19.53 -72.84
N ASN A 289 -6.95 -20.31 -73.53
CA ASN A 289 -7.12 -20.55 -74.97
C ASN A 289 -8.23 -21.57 -75.21
N PHE A 290 -9.42 -21.07 -75.47
CA PHE A 290 -10.55 -21.91 -75.95
C PHE A 290 -10.62 -21.88 -77.43
N ASP A 291 -10.92 -23.06 -78.09
CA ASP A 291 -11.09 -23.15 -79.53
C ASP A 291 -12.43 -22.54 -79.99
N ASP A 292 -13.41 -22.42 -79.05
CA ASP A 292 -14.73 -21.85 -79.34
C ASP A 292 -15.22 -21.07 -78.07
N MET A 293 -15.50 -19.75 -78.18
CA MET A 293 -16.06 -18.87 -77.17
C MET A 293 -17.33 -18.19 -77.71
N PRO A 294 -18.49 -18.73 -77.36
CA PRO A 294 -19.79 -18.20 -77.96
C PRO A 294 -20.00 -16.71 -77.55
N GLU A 295 -19.52 -16.27 -76.39
CA GLU A 295 -19.70 -14.90 -75.87
C GLU A 295 -18.94 -13.86 -76.70
N LEU A 296 -17.88 -14.18 -77.42
CA LEU A 296 -17.19 -13.27 -78.31
C LEU A 296 -17.99 -12.95 -79.59
N GLY A 297 -19.05 -13.67 -79.85
CA GLY A 297 -19.97 -13.47 -80.99
C GLY A 297 -21.22 -12.68 -80.63
N TRP A 298 -21.40 -12.27 -79.38
CA TRP A 298 -22.52 -11.43 -78.96
C TRP A 298 -22.18 -9.98 -79.20
N GLY A 299 -22.60 -9.44 -80.32
CA GLY A 299 -22.51 -8.07 -80.77
C GLY A 299 -23.80 -7.32 -80.60
#